data_ae334f8bcb2c805ad636985960f8f916
#
_entry.id   ae334f8bcb2c805ad636985960f8f916
#
_cell.length_a   1.000
_cell.length_b   1.000
_cell.length_c   1.000
_cell.angle_alpha   90.00
_cell.angle_beta   90.00
_cell.angle_gamma   90.00
#
_symmetry.space_group_name_H-M   'P 1'
#
loop_
_entity.id
_entity.type
_entity.pdbx_description
1 polymer ?
#
loop_
_entity_poly.entity_id
_entity_poly.type
_entity_poly.pdbx_seq_one_letter_code
_entity_poly.pdbx_strand_id
1 'polypeptide(L)'
;MTGKGICPLCKDKVHVAGEPACKKCGKPLVDERKEFCTDCGKKHHVYTQGKAVFVYEGGIRNSMYRFKYGNKREYAEFYANAAVEKYGVWLNKIKAEVLIPIPMYSRKKRLRGYNQAEVFARELGRKAGILVDEHLVRRVRNTIPQKELNESQRHRNLKNAFQLTADIVEYKSCL
;
A
#
# COMPACT_ATOMS: atom_id res chain seq x y z
N MET A 1 -8.59 -18.25 -2.39
CA MET A 1 -9.00 -17.18 -1.45
C MET A 1 -10.20 -17.65 -0.66
N THR A 2 -9.99 -17.98 0.60
CA THR A 2 -11.07 -18.30 1.52
C THR A 2 -11.82 -17.03 1.87
N GLY A 3 -13.11 -16.99 1.56
CA GLY A 3 -13.96 -15.80 1.54
C GLY A 3 -14.30 -15.10 2.86
N LYS A 4 -13.38 -15.02 3.81
CA LYS A 4 -13.58 -14.21 5.02
C LYS A 4 -13.46 -12.73 4.66
N GLY A 5 -14.58 -12.00 4.70
CA GLY A 5 -14.63 -10.56 4.52
C GLY A 5 -15.11 -10.04 3.16
N ILE A 6 -15.51 -10.91 2.23
CA ILE A 6 -16.12 -10.52 0.96
C ILE A 6 -17.43 -11.27 0.74
N CYS A 7 -18.50 -10.56 0.39
CA CYS A 7 -19.78 -11.22 0.07
C CYS A 7 -19.69 -11.97 -1.27
N PRO A 8 -20.50 -13.04 -1.47
CA PRO A 8 -20.49 -13.82 -2.70
C PRO A 8 -20.66 -12.97 -3.96
N LEU A 9 -21.56 -11.99 -3.95
CA LEU A 9 -21.83 -11.09 -5.09
C LEU A 9 -20.66 -10.16 -5.46
N CYS A 10 -19.72 -9.95 -4.52
CA CYS A 10 -18.55 -9.11 -4.76
C CYS A 10 -17.31 -9.94 -5.13
N LYS A 11 -17.31 -11.24 -4.87
CA LYS A 11 -16.15 -12.12 -5.06
C LYS A 11 -15.68 -12.11 -6.53
N ASP A 12 -16.62 -12.23 -7.47
CA ASP A 12 -16.30 -12.28 -8.90
C ASP A 12 -15.87 -10.93 -9.49
N LYS A 13 -16.04 -9.86 -8.71
CA LYS A 13 -15.63 -8.49 -9.08
C LYS A 13 -14.27 -8.09 -8.51
N VAL A 14 -13.59 -9.03 -7.86
CA VAL A 14 -12.28 -8.79 -7.21
C VAL A 14 -11.23 -9.66 -7.87
N HIS A 15 -10.32 -9.03 -8.60
CA HIS A 15 -9.26 -9.73 -9.30
C HIS A 15 -7.94 -9.58 -8.53
N VAL A 16 -7.38 -10.73 -8.16
CA VAL A 16 -6.05 -10.82 -7.57
C VAL A 16 -5.03 -10.56 -8.67
N ALA A 17 -4.02 -9.73 -8.39
CA ALA A 17 -2.93 -9.50 -9.33
C ALA A 17 -2.23 -10.83 -9.62
N GLY A 18 -2.18 -11.24 -10.89
CA GLY A 18 -1.59 -12.51 -11.34
C GLY A 18 -0.11 -12.38 -11.68
N GLU A 19 0.47 -13.52 -12.05
CA GLU A 19 1.78 -13.58 -12.71
C GLU A 19 1.57 -13.73 -14.24
N PRO A 20 2.50 -13.25 -15.08
CA PRO A 20 3.75 -12.61 -14.70
C PRO A 20 3.55 -11.21 -14.13
N ALA A 21 4.41 -10.82 -13.18
CA ALA A 21 4.33 -9.52 -12.53
C ALA A 21 5.67 -8.77 -12.57
N CYS A 22 5.59 -7.44 -12.64
CA CYS A 22 6.75 -6.56 -12.61
C CYS A 22 7.61 -6.82 -11.37
N LYS A 23 8.87 -7.20 -11.55
CA LYS A 23 9.80 -7.50 -10.46
C LYS A 23 10.01 -6.32 -9.50
N LYS A 24 9.79 -5.08 -9.98
CA LYS A 24 9.94 -3.87 -9.16
C LYS A 24 8.69 -3.49 -8.39
N CYS A 25 7.51 -3.39 -9.02
CA CYS A 25 6.30 -2.85 -8.38
C CYS A 25 5.14 -3.84 -8.21
N GLY A 26 5.28 -5.09 -8.71
CA GLY A 26 4.25 -6.12 -8.60
C GLY A 26 3.04 -5.94 -9.53
N LYS A 27 3.05 -4.96 -10.46
CA LYS A 27 1.98 -4.79 -11.45
C LYS A 27 1.96 -6.00 -12.39
N PRO A 28 0.80 -6.63 -12.68
CA PRO A 28 0.70 -7.68 -13.69
C PRO A 28 1.24 -7.22 -15.04
N LEU A 29 1.92 -8.10 -15.74
CA LEU A 29 2.47 -7.88 -17.07
C LEU A 29 1.64 -8.65 -18.10
N VAL A 30 1.47 -8.07 -19.27
CA VAL A 30 0.82 -8.72 -20.41
C VAL A 30 1.82 -9.60 -21.18
N ASP A 31 3.08 -9.16 -21.26
CA ASP A 31 4.16 -9.86 -21.97
C ASP A 31 5.04 -10.59 -20.94
N GLU A 32 5.02 -11.92 -20.96
CA GLU A 32 5.79 -12.79 -20.06
C GLU A 32 7.31 -12.66 -20.19
N ARG A 33 7.79 -12.16 -21.33
CA ARG A 33 9.22 -11.94 -21.59
C ARG A 33 9.76 -10.70 -20.87
N LYS A 34 8.87 -9.82 -20.37
CA LYS A 34 9.25 -8.59 -19.68
C LYS A 34 9.41 -8.83 -18.19
N GLU A 35 10.50 -8.33 -17.64
CA GLU A 35 10.74 -8.34 -16.20
C GLU A 35 10.13 -7.10 -15.49
N PHE A 36 10.03 -5.98 -16.20
CA PHE A 36 9.56 -4.70 -15.67
C PHE A 36 8.43 -4.13 -16.52
N CYS A 37 7.47 -3.50 -15.86
CA CYS A 37 6.45 -2.73 -16.56
C CYS A 37 7.06 -1.47 -17.20
N THR A 38 6.35 -0.86 -18.14
CA THR A 38 6.81 0.34 -18.87
C THR A 38 7.25 1.48 -17.94
N ASP A 39 6.53 1.68 -16.82
CA ASP A 39 6.87 2.74 -15.86
C ASP A 39 8.17 2.42 -15.12
N CYS A 40 8.32 1.20 -14.61
CA CYS A 40 9.52 0.78 -13.87
C CYS A 40 10.75 0.59 -14.74
N GLY A 41 10.59 0.29 -16.03
CA GLY A 41 11.68 0.23 -16.99
C GLY A 41 12.26 1.60 -17.36
N LYS A 42 11.46 2.66 -17.19
CA LYS A 42 11.87 4.05 -17.52
C LYS A 42 12.33 4.86 -16.31
N LYS A 43 12.06 4.41 -15.08
CA LYS A 43 12.27 5.21 -13.86
C LYS A 43 13.13 4.46 -12.86
N HIS A 44 14.03 5.20 -12.25
CA HIS A 44 14.72 4.71 -11.06
C HIS A 44 13.82 4.89 -9.82
N HIS A 45 13.65 3.80 -9.07
CA HIS A 45 12.93 3.79 -7.81
C HIS A 45 13.87 3.47 -6.66
N VAL A 46 13.78 4.24 -5.59
CA VAL A 46 14.62 4.07 -4.38
C VAL A 46 14.24 2.85 -3.54
N TYR A 47 13.01 2.36 -3.61
CA TYR A 47 12.59 1.15 -2.91
C TYR A 47 13.10 -0.10 -3.64
N THR A 48 13.35 -1.18 -2.90
CA THR A 48 13.87 -2.44 -3.44
C THR A 48 12.81 -3.17 -4.25
N GLN A 49 11.65 -3.43 -3.68
CA GLN A 49 10.56 -4.14 -4.32
C GLN A 49 9.19 -3.72 -3.77
N GLY A 50 8.20 -3.66 -4.64
CA GLY A 50 6.79 -3.51 -4.29
C GLY A 50 6.00 -4.76 -4.67
N LYS A 51 4.88 -5.00 -4.00
CA LYS A 51 3.96 -6.10 -4.27
C LYS A 51 2.54 -5.58 -4.46
N ALA A 52 1.84 -6.12 -5.45
CA ALA A 52 0.43 -5.82 -5.70
C ALA A 52 -0.43 -7.04 -5.35
N VAL A 53 -1.39 -6.86 -4.45
CA VAL A 53 -2.31 -7.93 -4.07
C VAL A 53 -3.45 -8.04 -5.08
N PHE A 54 -3.99 -6.90 -5.50
CA PHE A 54 -5.15 -6.82 -6.38
C PHE A 54 -4.88 -5.97 -7.61
N VAL A 55 -5.62 -6.25 -8.69
CA VAL A 55 -5.77 -5.31 -9.80
C VAL A 55 -6.72 -4.19 -9.37
N TYR A 56 -6.33 -2.93 -9.62
CA TYR A 56 -7.09 -1.75 -9.17
C TYR A 56 -8.23 -1.43 -10.13
N GLU A 57 -9.26 -2.28 -10.15
CA GLU A 57 -10.45 -2.14 -11.00
C GLU A 57 -11.71 -2.65 -10.29
N GLY A 58 -12.86 -2.49 -10.91
CA GLY A 58 -14.13 -3.09 -10.50
C GLY A 58 -14.42 -2.98 -8.99
N GLY A 59 -14.61 -4.13 -8.36
CA GLY A 59 -14.92 -4.24 -6.93
C GLY A 59 -13.84 -3.68 -6.01
N ILE A 60 -12.56 -3.85 -6.35
CA ILE A 60 -11.45 -3.31 -5.56
C ILE A 60 -11.42 -1.78 -5.59
N ARG A 61 -11.63 -1.17 -6.75
CA ARG A 61 -11.72 0.30 -6.86
C ARG A 61 -12.84 0.86 -5.98
N ASN A 62 -14.02 0.23 -6.02
CA ASN A 62 -15.17 0.65 -5.22
C ASN A 62 -14.93 0.42 -3.70
N SER A 63 -14.40 -0.73 -3.31
CA SER A 63 -14.10 -1.02 -1.91
C SER A 63 -13.03 -0.08 -1.36
N MET A 64 -12.00 0.24 -2.15
CA MET A 64 -10.97 1.18 -1.76
C MET A 64 -11.51 2.62 -1.62
N TYR A 65 -12.48 3.02 -2.44
CA TYR A 65 -13.19 4.28 -2.28
C TYR A 65 -13.94 4.34 -0.94
N ARG A 66 -14.70 3.28 -0.62
CA ARG A 66 -15.42 3.16 0.67
C ARG A 66 -14.46 3.11 1.86
N PHE A 67 -13.33 2.41 1.73
CA PHE A 67 -12.28 2.37 2.74
C PHE A 67 -11.66 3.76 2.96
N LYS A 68 -11.57 4.62 1.97
CA LYS A 68 -11.03 5.98 2.10
C LYS A 68 -12.06 7.02 2.55
N TYR A 69 -13.32 6.88 2.16
CA TYR A 69 -14.31 7.95 2.29
C TYR A 69 -15.62 7.50 2.93
N GLY A 70 -15.88 6.21 3.05
CA GLY A 70 -17.10 5.63 3.58
C GLY A 70 -16.97 5.08 5.01
N ASN A 71 -15.90 5.42 5.73
CA ASN A 71 -15.60 4.95 7.09
C ASN A 71 -15.61 3.41 7.25
N LYS A 72 -15.30 2.66 6.17
CA LYS A 72 -15.28 1.20 6.16
C LYS A 72 -13.92 0.65 6.58
N ARG A 73 -13.54 0.87 7.85
CA ARG A 73 -12.25 0.47 8.44
C ARG A 73 -12.07 -1.05 8.44
N GLU A 74 -13.15 -1.79 8.59
CA GLU A 74 -13.21 -3.25 8.56
C GLU A 74 -12.63 -3.87 7.27
N TYR A 75 -12.57 -3.11 6.17
CA TYR A 75 -11.96 -3.58 4.93
C TYR A 75 -10.45 -3.80 5.03
N ALA A 76 -9.79 -3.18 6.01
CA ALA A 76 -8.37 -3.41 6.26
C ALA A 76 -8.07 -4.88 6.56
N GLU A 77 -8.93 -5.54 7.33
CA GLU A 77 -8.76 -6.97 7.62
C GLU A 77 -8.82 -7.83 6.36
N PHE A 78 -9.76 -7.55 5.45
CA PHE A 78 -9.85 -8.24 4.16
C PHE A 78 -8.57 -8.06 3.34
N TYR A 79 -8.06 -6.81 3.25
CA TYR A 79 -6.82 -6.53 2.51
C TYR A 79 -5.61 -7.18 3.15
N ALA A 80 -5.52 -7.19 4.48
CA ALA A 80 -4.42 -7.83 5.20
C ALA A 80 -4.45 -9.36 5.06
N ASN A 81 -5.64 -9.98 5.13
CA ASN A 81 -5.80 -11.42 4.88
C ASN A 81 -5.30 -11.79 3.48
N ALA A 82 -5.74 -11.04 2.46
CA ALA A 82 -5.33 -11.29 1.09
C ALA A 82 -3.83 -11.08 0.86
N ALA A 83 -3.24 -10.10 1.54
CA ALA A 83 -1.80 -9.84 1.47
C ALA A 83 -0.99 -10.98 2.09
N VAL A 84 -1.38 -11.47 3.26
CA VAL A 84 -0.71 -12.59 3.93
C VAL A 84 -0.92 -13.90 3.17
N GLU A 85 -2.14 -14.16 2.68
CA GLU A 85 -2.44 -15.35 1.87
C GLU A 85 -1.54 -15.41 0.62
N LYS A 86 -1.38 -14.28 -0.06
CA LYS A 86 -0.61 -14.21 -1.31
C LYS A 86 0.90 -14.13 -1.08
N TYR A 87 1.33 -13.37 -0.08
CA TYR A 87 2.73 -13.00 0.10
C TYR A 87 3.32 -13.38 1.46
N GLY A 88 2.66 -14.24 2.24
CA GLY A 88 3.16 -14.65 3.56
C GLY A 88 4.57 -15.24 3.53
N VAL A 89 4.86 -16.12 2.56
CA VAL A 89 6.21 -16.67 2.35
C VAL A 89 7.22 -15.56 2.04
N TRP A 90 6.86 -14.62 1.19
CA TRP A 90 7.73 -13.49 0.85
C TRP A 90 7.93 -12.54 2.04
N LEU A 91 6.89 -12.24 2.81
CA LEU A 91 6.97 -11.41 4.03
C LEU A 91 7.94 -12.03 5.05
N ASN A 92 7.87 -13.33 5.25
CA ASN A 92 8.81 -14.06 6.11
C ASN A 92 10.25 -14.03 5.58
N LYS A 93 10.42 -14.12 4.25
CA LYS A 93 11.73 -14.14 3.60
C LYS A 93 12.47 -12.80 3.69
N ILE A 94 11.77 -11.69 3.53
CA ILE A 94 12.37 -10.35 3.54
C ILE A 94 12.80 -9.91 4.94
N LYS A 95 12.29 -10.57 6.00
CA LYS A 95 12.58 -10.25 7.41
C LYS A 95 12.43 -8.75 7.70
N ALA A 96 11.34 -8.15 7.22
CA ALA A 96 11.05 -6.75 7.52
C ALA A 96 10.90 -6.58 9.04
N GLU A 97 11.65 -5.67 9.61
CA GLU A 97 11.63 -5.38 11.05
C GLU A 97 10.42 -4.53 11.43
N VAL A 98 9.96 -3.69 10.50
CA VAL A 98 8.88 -2.74 10.76
C VAL A 98 8.04 -2.46 9.53
N LEU A 99 6.74 -2.23 9.73
CA LEU A 99 5.80 -1.66 8.78
C LEU A 99 5.67 -0.16 9.06
N ILE A 100 5.90 0.65 8.04
CA ILE A 100 5.81 2.12 8.16
C ILE A 100 4.67 2.62 7.30
N PRO A 101 3.49 2.89 7.86
CA PRO A 101 2.36 3.40 7.10
C PRO A 101 2.59 4.83 6.62
N ILE A 102 2.38 5.10 5.34
CA ILE A 102 2.48 6.44 4.79
C ILE A 102 1.52 7.39 5.53
N PRO A 103 2.03 8.46 6.17
CA PRO A 103 1.21 9.32 7.00
C PRO A 103 0.31 10.24 6.18
N MET A 104 -0.85 10.51 6.75
CA MET A 104 -1.78 11.51 6.24
C MET A 104 -1.56 12.86 6.93
N TYR A 105 -1.77 13.96 6.21
CA TYR A 105 -1.72 15.29 6.83
C TYR A 105 -2.78 15.41 7.93
N SER A 106 -2.42 15.97 9.09
CA SER A 106 -3.24 15.95 10.32
C SER A 106 -4.67 16.47 10.13
N ARG A 107 -4.84 17.58 9.40
CA ARG A 107 -6.18 18.12 9.08
C ARG A 107 -7.01 17.13 8.25
N LYS A 108 -6.40 16.46 7.26
CA LYS A 108 -7.09 15.44 6.45
C LYS A 108 -7.43 14.20 7.27
N LYS A 109 -6.54 13.80 8.21
CA LYS A 109 -6.80 12.69 9.14
C LYS A 109 -7.98 13.00 10.06
N ARG A 110 -8.06 14.22 10.61
CA ARG A 110 -9.21 14.66 11.42
C ARG A 110 -10.52 14.62 10.65
N LEU A 111 -10.56 15.16 9.43
CA LEU A 111 -11.75 15.16 8.58
C LEU A 111 -12.21 13.75 8.18
N ARG A 112 -11.28 12.83 7.94
CA ARG A 112 -11.57 11.44 7.56
C ARG A 112 -11.83 10.55 8.77
N GLY A 113 -11.35 10.91 9.96
CA GLY A 113 -11.42 10.15 11.20
C GLY A 113 -10.33 9.09 11.36
N TYR A 114 -9.56 8.76 10.31
CA TYR A 114 -8.45 7.77 10.34
C TYR A 114 -7.53 7.88 9.12
N ASN A 115 -6.35 7.30 9.23
CA ASN A 115 -5.46 7.05 8.10
C ASN A 115 -5.61 5.57 7.67
N GLN A 116 -6.03 5.34 6.44
CA GLN A 116 -6.24 3.99 5.91
C GLN A 116 -4.94 3.15 5.86
N ALA A 117 -3.78 3.79 5.67
CA ALA A 117 -2.50 3.09 5.68
C ALA A 117 -2.16 2.58 7.08
N GLU A 118 -2.43 3.36 8.15
CA GLU A 118 -2.24 2.94 9.54
C GLU A 118 -3.15 1.76 9.89
N VAL A 119 -4.45 1.84 9.56
CA VAL A 119 -5.40 0.75 9.85
C VAL A 119 -4.99 -0.53 9.12
N PHE A 120 -4.58 -0.43 7.85
CA PHE A 120 -4.08 -1.57 7.09
C PHE A 120 -2.77 -2.13 7.67
N ALA A 121 -1.80 -1.27 8.02
CA ALA A 121 -0.53 -1.70 8.59
C ALA A 121 -0.70 -2.43 9.93
N ARG A 122 -1.60 -1.96 10.81
CA ARG A 122 -1.92 -2.65 12.07
C ARG A 122 -2.46 -4.06 11.82
N GLU A 123 -3.41 -4.21 10.90
CA GLU A 123 -3.98 -5.53 10.56
C GLU A 123 -2.94 -6.45 9.91
N LEU A 124 -2.12 -5.92 9.00
CA LEU A 124 -1.05 -6.67 8.37
C LEU A 124 0.02 -7.08 9.40
N GLY A 125 0.46 -6.14 10.24
CA GLY A 125 1.46 -6.39 11.28
C GLY A 125 1.01 -7.46 12.27
N ARG A 126 -0.25 -7.36 12.74
CA ARG A 126 -0.85 -8.37 13.63
C ARG A 126 -0.88 -9.76 13.01
N LYS A 127 -1.14 -9.88 11.70
CA LYS A 127 -1.23 -11.16 10.99
C LYS A 127 0.13 -11.72 10.57
N ALA A 128 1.07 -10.85 10.24
CA ALA A 128 2.41 -11.23 9.79
C ALA A 128 3.46 -11.28 10.91
N GLY A 129 3.10 -10.86 12.14
CA GLY A 129 4.05 -10.78 13.25
C GLY A 129 5.11 -9.69 13.07
N ILE A 130 4.79 -8.59 12.38
CA ILE A 130 5.72 -7.50 12.09
C ILE A 130 5.31 -6.26 12.90
N LEU A 131 6.28 -5.61 13.53
CA LEU A 131 6.09 -4.36 14.27
C LEU A 131 5.52 -3.26 13.33
N VAL A 132 4.69 -2.38 13.87
CA VAL A 132 4.18 -1.21 13.13
C VAL A 132 4.63 0.06 13.83
N ASP A 133 5.34 0.92 13.10
CA ASP A 133 5.71 2.24 13.58
C ASP A 133 4.95 3.33 12.80
N GLU A 134 3.94 3.90 13.45
CA GLU A 134 3.07 4.94 12.88
C GLU A 134 3.63 6.35 13.06
N HIS A 135 4.70 6.48 13.83
CA HIS A 135 5.25 7.76 14.26
C HIS A 135 6.57 8.10 13.61
N LEU A 136 7.30 7.11 13.08
CA LEU A 136 8.61 7.29 12.47
C LEU A 136 8.62 8.34 11.35
N VAL A 137 7.56 8.39 10.57
CA VAL A 137 7.39 9.38 9.49
C VAL A 137 6.17 10.23 9.75
N ARG A 138 6.33 11.54 9.66
CA ARG A 138 5.21 12.50 9.72
C ARG A 138 5.04 13.25 8.41
N ARG A 139 3.81 13.62 8.09
CA ARG A 139 3.51 14.47 6.96
C ARG A 139 3.38 15.93 7.41
N VAL A 140 4.33 16.75 7.04
CA VAL A 140 4.46 18.13 7.51
C VAL A 140 3.78 19.16 6.59
N ARG A 141 3.43 18.77 5.35
CA ARG A 141 2.78 19.66 4.38
C ARG A 141 1.42 19.16 3.93
N ASN A 142 0.47 20.08 3.81
CA ASN A 142 -0.79 19.81 3.12
C ASN A 142 -0.57 19.90 1.61
N THR A 143 -0.67 18.78 0.92
CA THR A 143 -0.42 18.68 -0.52
C THR A 143 -1.72 18.43 -1.29
N ILE A 144 -1.74 18.79 -2.56
CA ILE A 144 -2.84 18.53 -3.48
C ILE A 144 -2.99 16.99 -3.67
N PRO A 145 -4.21 16.46 -3.84
CA PRO A 145 -4.40 15.04 -4.14
C PRO A 145 -3.63 14.62 -5.41
N GLN A 146 -2.85 13.54 -5.30
CA GLN A 146 -1.99 13.07 -6.41
C GLN A 146 -2.76 12.74 -7.70
N LYS A 147 -4.05 12.37 -7.57
CA LYS A 147 -4.92 12.06 -8.73
C LYS A 147 -5.21 13.28 -9.63
N GLU A 148 -5.05 14.50 -9.10
CA GLU A 148 -5.32 15.77 -9.78
C GLU A 148 -4.06 16.32 -10.49
N LEU A 149 -2.94 15.61 -10.39
CA LEU A 149 -1.63 16.07 -10.82
C LEU A 149 -1.06 15.17 -11.91
N ASN A 150 -0.34 15.78 -12.88
CA ASN A 150 0.52 15.05 -13.81
C ASN A 150 1.81 14.56 -13.10
N GLU A 151 2.62 13.80 -13.80
CA GLU A 151 3.81 13.15 -13.24
C GLU A 151 4.82 14.12 -12.62
N SER A 152 5.21 15.14 -13.36
CA SER A 152 6.15 16.18 -12.90
C SER A 152 5.61 16.94 -11.67
N GLN A 153 4.31 17.26 -11.70
CA GLN A 153 3.64 17.92 -10.58
C GLN A 153 3.59 17.02 -9.33
N ARG A 154 3.37 15.69 -9.48
CA ARG A 154 3.36 14.73 -8.35
C ARG A 154 4.69 14.74 -7.60
N HIS A 155 5.81 14.75 -8.32
CA HIS A 155 7.13 14.78 -7.70
C HIS A 155 7.34 16.09 -6.92
N ARG A 156 7.08 17.24 -7.53
CA ARG A 156 7.19 18.55 -6.87
C ARG A 156 6.25 18.69 -5.67
N ASN A 157 5.05 18.18 -5.77
CA ASN A 157 4.03 18.23 -4.72
C ASN A 157 4.44 17.46 -3.46
N LEU A 158 5.17 16.36 -3.60
CA LEU A 158 5.64 15.56 -2.46
C LEU A 158 7.01 15.98 -1.93
N LYS A 159 7.75 16.83 -2.63
CA LYS A 159 9.04 17.31 -2.17
C LYS A 159 8.90 17.97 -0.79
N ASN A 160 9.69 17.51 0.17
CA ASN A 160 9.67 18.00 1.57
C ASN A 160 8.28 17.88 2.25
N ALA A 161 7.42 16.95 1.80
CA ALA A 161 6.11 16.72 2.41
C ALA A 161 6.17 15.78 3.62
N PHE A 162 7.24 15.01 3.73
CA PHE A 162 7.48 14.04 4.80
C PHE A 162 8.76 14.37 5.55
N GLN A 163 8.78 14.05 6.83
CA GLN A 163 9.92 14.22 7.72
C GLN A 163 10.00 13.01 8.66
N LEU A 164 11.22 12.55 8.93
CA LEU A 164 11.49 11.61 10.01
C LEU A 164 11.32 12.31 11.35
N THR A 165 10.81 11.60 12.34
CA THR A 165 10.58 12.13 13.71
C THR A 165 11.69 11.78 14.68
N ALA A 166 12.56 10.83 14.32
CA ALA A 166 13.73 10.45 15.08
C ALA A 166 15.01 10.76 14.28
N ASP A 167 16.05 11.18 14.97
CA ASP A 167 17.34 11.48 14.35
C ASP A 167 18.11 10.21 13.97
N ILE A 168 17.83 9.11 14.65
CA ILE A 168 18.46 7.81 14.40
C ILE A 168 17.37 6.77 14.24
N VAL A 169 17.36 6.12 13.09
CA VAL A 169 16.49 4.98 12.81
C VAL A 169 17.32 3.73 12.73
N GLU A 170 17.15 2.85 13.69
CA GLU A 170 17.92 1.59 13.78
C GLU A 170 17.38 0.46 12.88
N TYR A 171 16.28 0.69 12.16
CA TYR A 171 15.72 -0.34 11.29
C TYR A 171 16.56 -0.57 10.03
N LYS A 172 17.03 -1.79 9.84
CA LYS A 172 17.78 -2.23 8.65
C LYS A 172 16.87 -2.55 7.47
N SER A 173 15.61 -2.96 7.75
CA SER A 173 14.63 -3.35 6.74
C SER A 173 13.23 -2.86 7.13
N CYS A 174 12.58 -2.12 6.22
CA CYS A 174 11.21 -1.63 6.42
C CYS A 174 10.31 -1.96 5.23
N LEU A 175 9.01 -2.08 5.48
CA LEU A 175 7.94 -2.31 4.51
C LEU A 175 6.87 -1.23 4.60
#